data_ce576f178e9fd0931d9c616581c2c64a
#
_entry.id   ce576f178e9fd0931d9c616581c2c64a
#
_cell.length_a   1.000
_cell.length_b   1.000
_cell.length_c   1.000
_cell.angle_alpha   90.00
_cell.angle_beta   90.00
_cell.angle_gamma   90.00
#
_symmetry.space_group_name_H-M   'P 1'
#
loop_
_entity.id
_entity.type
_entity.pdbx_description
1 polymer ?
#
loop_
_entity_poly.entity_id
_entity_poly.type
_entity_poly.pdbx_seq_one_letter_code
_entity_poly.pdbx_strand_id
1 'polypeptide(L)'
;QEIDVYVALPEGVYLYEAVGHRLTPVVEGDLRAKVGRGRRGSGAVAPVRLIYVVDIAKFAKAQFQEPGLKDAEIQKSYYFVGTGLIAGNVYLFAASQGLAAWFHNCDKPGLAKDLNLRPEQRVLFAQTVGYPA
;
A
#
# COMPACT_ATOMS: atom_id res chain seq x y z
N GLN A 1 -9.82 4.76 9.63
CA GLN A 1 -9.28 4.86 8.26
C GLN A 1 -9.10 3.45 7.69
N GLU A 2 -9.65 3.20 6.50
CA GLU A 2 -9.77 1.87 5.93
C GLU A 2 -8.54 1.40 5.15
N ILE A 3 -7.61 2.31 4.81
CA ILE A 3 -6.41 1.96 4.04
C ILE A 3 -5.24 1.77 4.97
N ASP A 4 -4.63 0.59 4.89
CA ASP A 4 -3.37 0.28 5.53
C ASP A 4 -2.22 0.41 4.53
N VAL A 5 -1.10 0.95 4.97
CA VAL A 5 0.11 1.08 4.15
C VAL A 5 1.16 0.10 4.66
N TYR A 6 1.52 -0.85 3.81
CA TYR A 6 2.64 -1.75 4.07
C TYR A 6 3.88 -1.22 3.38
N VAL A 7 5.02 -1.36 4.03
CA VAL A 7 6.30 -0.82 3.56
C VAL A 7 7.26 -1.98 3.33
N ALA A 8 7.61 -2.25 2.07
CA ALA A 8 8.58 -3.28 1.72
C ALA A 8 9.99 -2.68 1.64
N LEU A 9 10.83 -3.14 2.53
CA LEU A 9 12.24 -2.77 2.67
C LEU A 9 13.12 -4.02 2.43
N PRO A 10 14.45 -3.86 2.30
CA PRO A 10 15.34 -5.03 2.09
C PRO A 10 15.20 -6.11 3.15
N GLU A 11 15.01 -5.74 4.40
CA GLU A 11 14.95 -6.69 5.53
C GLU A 11 13.59 -7.30 5.75
N GLY A 12 12.52 -6.70 5.25
CA GLY A 12 11.17 -7.22 5.48
C GLY A 12 10.07 -6.28 5.05
N VAL A 13 8.83 -6.71 5.28
CA VAL A 13 7.64 -5.88 5.08
C VAL A 13 7.09 -5.48 6.43
N TYR A 14 6.76 -4.22 6.56
CA TYR A 14 6.26 -3.59 7.77
C TYR A 14 4.89 -2.98 7.54
N LEU A 15 4.06 -2.98 8.57
CA LEU A 15 2.83 -2.20 8.59
C LEU A 15 3.12 -0.82 9.20
N TYR A 16 2.75 0.24 8.48
CA TYR A 16 2.84 1.60 9.03
C TYR A 16 1.67 1.85 9.98
N GLU A 17 2.00 2.17 11.22
CA GLU A 17 1.03 2.52 12.25
C GLU A 17 1.03 4.04 12.46
N ALA A 18 -0.03 4.70 11.99
CA ALA A 18 -0.12 6.15 12.02
C ALA A 18 -0.16 6.72 13.45
N VAL A 19 -0.86 6.04 14.37
CA VAL A 19 -0.99 6.51 15.75
C VAL A 19 0.35 6.58 16.47
N GLY A 20 1.18 5.57 16.31
CA GLY A 20 2.52 5.53 16.91
C GLY A 20 3.61 6.09 16.01
N HIS A 21 3.28 6.45 14.78
CA HIS A 21 4.24 6.84 13.74
C HIS A 21 5.42 5.87 13.70
N ARG A 22 5.14 4.60 13.52
CA ARG A 22 6.14 3.52 13.55
C ARG A 22 5.84 2.44 12.53
N LEU A 23 6.84 1.61 12.27
CA LEU A 23 6.74 0.44 11.43
C LEU A 23 6.71 -0.82 12.28
N THR A 24 5.68 -1.64 12.13
CA THR A 24 5.53 -2.92 12.83
C THR A 24 5.88 -4.06 11.88
N PRO A 25 6.83 -4.95 12.23
CA PRO A 25 7.19 -6.06 11.34
C PRO A 25 6.02 -6.99 11.05
N VAL A 26 5.88 -7.38 9.79
CA VAL A 26 4.85 -8.32 9.33
C VAL A 26 5.47 -9.59 8.77
N VAL A 27 6.44 -9.45 7.86
CA VAL A 27 7.10 -10.56 7.18
C VAL A 27 8.58 -10.27 7.05
N GLU A 28 9.43 -11.25 7.33
CA GLU A 28 10.86 -11.16 7.10
C GLU A 28 11.20 -11.41 5.62
N GLY A 29 12.33 -10.86 5.20
CA GLY A 29 12.87 -11.07 3.86
C GLY A 29 12.56 -9.96 2.88
N ASP A 30 13.29 -9.95 1.80
CA ASP A 30 13.17 -8.92 0.77
C ASP A 30 12.11 -9.29 -0.25
N LEU A 31 10.92 -8.69 -0.12
CA LEU A 31 9.81 -8.88 -1.05
C LEU A 31 9.68 -7.75 -2.09
N ARG A 32 10.63 -6.82 -2.14
CA ARG A 32 10.53 -5.65 -3.04
C ARG A 32 10.38 -6.04 -4.51
N ALA A 33 11.10 -7.08 -4.95
CA ALA A 33 11.02 -7.55 -6.34
C ALA A 33 9.62 -8.11 -6.69
N LYS A 34 8.92 -8.70 -5.71
CA LYS A 34 7.58 -9.25 -5.90
C LYS A 34 6.50 -8.18 -5.96
N VAL A 35 6.71 -7.04 -5.33
CA VAL A 35 5.75 -5.93 -5.30
C VAL A 35 5.64 -5.27 -6.66
N GLY A 36 6.78 -5.08 -7.33
CA GLY A 36 6.81 -4.53 -8.67
C GLY A 36 6.69 -5.62 -9.72
N ARG A 37 5.90 -5.39 -10.76
CA ARG A 37 6.08 -6.15 -11.99
C ARG A 37 7.40 -5.71 -12.59
N GLY A 38 8.48 -6.39 -12.21
CA GLY A 38 9.80 -6.05 -12.66
C GLY A 38 9.87 -6.02 -14.18
N ARG A 39 10.30 -4.91 -14.74
CA ARG A 39 10.81 -4.95 -16.09
C ARG A 39 12.01 -5.88 -16.07
N ARG A 40 11.93 -6.95 -16.85
CA ARG A 40 13.06 -7.84 -17.05
C ARG A 40 14.25 -6.98 -17.50
N GLY A 41 15.34 -7.01 -16.73
CA GLY A 41 16.59 -6.39 -17.13
C GLY A 41 17.05 -5.17 -16.35
N SER A 42 16.28 -4.60 -15.44
CA SER A 42 16.83 -3.64 -14.49
C SER A 42 17.31 -4.39 -13.26
N GLY A 43 18.59 -4.56 -13.08
CA GLY A 43 19.18 -5.24 -11.94
C GLY A 43 19.03 -4.50 -10.62
N ALA A 44 18.48 -3.29 -10.65
CA ALA A 44 18.30 -2.46 -9.46
C ALA A 44 16.86 -2.54 -8.95
N VAL A 45 16.70 -2.98 -7.71
CA VAL A 45 15.42 -2.91 -6.99
C VAL A 45 15.35 -1.58 -6.27
N ALA A 46 14.24 -0.86 -6.42
CA ALA A 46 14.02 0.38 -5.70
C ALA A 46 14.11 0.16 -4.18
N PRO A 47 14.65 1.14 -3.42
CA PRO A 47 14.86 0.96 -1.99
C PRO A 47 13.56 0.75 -1.19
N VAL A 48 12.46 1.35 -1.63
CA VAL A 48 11.18 1.27 -0.90
C VAL A 48 10.04 1.01 -1.88
N ARG A 49 9.18 0.08 -1.52
CA ARG A 49 7.89 -0.13 -2.20
C ARG A 49 6.77 -0.12 -1.18
N LEU A 50 5.77 0.71 -1.44
CA LEU A 50 4.57 0.81 -0.62
C LEU A 50 3.49 -0.08 -1.22
N ILE A 51 2.72 -0.76 -0.36
CA ILE A 51 1.60 -1.60 -0.76
C ILE A 51 0.36 -1.07 -0.05
N TYR A 52 -0.66 -0.71 -0.82
CA TYR A 52 -1.90 -0.18 -0.29
C TYR A 52 -2.92 -1.31 -0.17
N VAL A 53 -3.43 -1.49 1.04
CA VAL A 53 -4.36 -2.57 1.39
C VAL A 53 -5.59 -1.95 2.04
N VAL A 54 -6.78 -2.28 1.53
CA VAL A 54 -8.02 -1.92 2.21
C VAL A 54 -8.40 -3.01 3.20
N ASP A 55 -8.84 -2.61 4.38
CA ASP A 55 -9.50 -3.50 5.33
C ASP A 55 -10.99 -3.16 5.35
N ILE A 56 -11.77 -3.94 4.61
CA ILE A 56 -13.22 -3.72 4.46
C ILE A 56 -13.95 -3.84 5.80
N ALA A 57 -13.44 -4.65 6.73
CA ALA A 57 -14.03 -4.77 8.04
C ALA A 57 -14.07 -3.45 8.82
N LYS A 58 -13.17 -2.52 8.51
CA LYS A 58 -13.16 -1.20 9.16
C LYS A 58 -14.36 -0.33 8.82
N PHE A 59 -15.03 -0.56 7.68
CA PHE A 59 -16.25 0.17 7.35
C PHE A 59 -17.38 -0.11 8.36
N ALA A 60 -17.47 -1.34 8.85
CA ALA A 60 -18.45 -1.71 9.85
C ALA A 60 -18.20 -1.05 11.24
N LYS A 61 -16.94 -0.64 11.49
CA LYS A 61 -16.51 -0.02 12.74
C LYS A 61 -16.43 1.50 12.67
N ALA A 62 -16.77 2.09 11.52
CA ALA A 62 -16.70 3.52 11.34
C ALA A 62 -17.62 4.23 12.32
N GLN A 63 -17.10 5.27 13.01
CA GLN A 63 -17.87 6.08 13.93
C GLN A 63 -18.92 6.90 13.21
N PHE A 64 -18.69 7.19 11.95
CA PHE A 64 -19.59 7.96 11.09
C PHE A 64 -20.30 7.00 10.15
N GLN A 65 -21.60 6.85 10.36
CA GLN A 65 -22.44 5.96 9.54
C GLN A 65 -23.16 6.76 8.47
N GLU A 66 -22.60 6.77 7.28
CA GLU A 66 -23.35 7.23 6.10
C GLU A 66 -24.26 6.09 5.61
N PRO A 67 -25.49 6.38 5.18
CA PRO A 67 -26.44 5.35 4.75
C PRO A 67 -25.89 4.44 3.64
N GLY A 68 -25.04 4.97 2.76
CA GLY A 68 -24.46 4.22 1.65
C GLY A 68 -23.26 3.33 1.98
N LEU A 69 -22.68 3.42 3.18
CA LEU A 69 -21.45 2.69 3.51
C LEU A 69 -21.61 1.17 3.60
N LYS A 70 -22.83 0.65 3.59
CA LYS A 70 -23.12 -0.78 3.51
C LYS A 70 -23.05 -1.33 2.09
N ASP A 71 -23.13 -0.46 1.08
CA ASP A 71 -23.07 -0.84 -0.33
C ASP A 71 -21.62 -1.03 -0.78
N ALA A 72 -21.34 -2.22 -1.33
CA ALA A 72 -19.99 -2.57 -1.77
C ALA A 72 -19.44 -1.63 -2.84
N GLU A 73 -20.28 -1.14 -3.76
CA GLU A 73 -19.85 -0.20 -4.80
C GLU A 73 -19.49 1.16 -4.22
N ILE A 74 -20.23 1.62 -3.22
CA ILE A 74 -19.93 2.86 -2.52
C ILE A 74 -18.64 2.71 -1.71
N GLN A 75 -18.45 1.59 -1.01
CA GLN A 75 -17.20 1.31 -0.31
C GLN A 75 -16.00 1.37 -1.26
N LYS A 76 -16.11 0.79 -2.47
CA LYS A 76 -15.05 0.86 -3.47
C LYS A 76 -14.69 2.29 -3.84
N SER A 77 -15.68 3.16 -4.03
CA SER A 77 -15.41 4.56 -4.34
C SER A 77 -14.58 5.23 -3.26
N TYR A 78 -14.88 4.98 -2.00
CA TYR A 78 -14.14 5.55 -0.87
C TYR A 78 -12.70 5.01 -0.81
N TYR A 79 -12.51 3.69 -0.86
CA TYR A 79 -11.16 3.18 -0.67
C TYR A 79 -10.26 3.41 -1.89
N PHE A 80 -10.77 3.47 -3.10
CA PHE A 80 -9.96 3.84 -4.27
C PHE A 80 -9.59 5.33 -4.24
N VAL A 81 -10.52 6.21 -3.88
CA VAL A 81 -10.22 7.63 -3.71
C VAL A 81 -9.22 7.84 -2.58
N GLY A 82 -9.42 7.18 -1.44
CA GLY A 82 -8.50 7.26 -0.30
C GLY A 82 -7.09 6.81 -0.65
N THR A 83 -6.95 5.72 -1.40
CA THR A 83 -5.66 5.24 -1.88
C THR A 83 -4.98 6.29 -2.78
N GLY A 84 -5.74 6.88 -3.69
CA GLY A 84 -5.22 7.93 -4.59
C GLY A 84 -4.75 9.17 -3.84
N LEU A 85 -5.47 9.57 -2.79
CA LEU A 85 -5.06 10.72 -1.95
C LEU A 85 -3.77 10.43 -1.19
N ILE A 86 -3.62 9.24 -0.63
CA ILE A 86 -2.38 8.83 0.05
C ILE A 86 -1.22 8.81 -0.95
N ALA A 87 -1.41 8.20 -2.11
CA ALA A 87 -0.40 8.13 -3.15
C ALA A 87 -0.01 9.53 -3.66
N GLY A 88 -0.97 10.43 -3.77
CA GLY A 88 -0.72 11.83 -4.11
C GLY A 88 0.18 12.52 -3.10
N ASN A 89 -0.07 12.30 -1.81
CA ASN A 89 0.79 12.83 -0.74
C ASN A 89 2.22 12.25 -0.82
N VAL A 90 2.36 10.97 -1.16
CA VAL A 90 3.68 10.35 -1.36
C VAL A 90 4.41 11.00 -2.54
N TYR A 91 3.70 11.28 -3.65
CA TYR A 91 4.29 12.02 -4.78
C TYR A 91 4.80 13.40 -4.37
N LEU A 92 4.00 14.14 -3.60
CA LEU A 92 4.41 15.48 -3.14
C LEU A 92 5.63 15.41 -2.21
N PHE A 93 5.62 14.45 -1.29
CA PHE A 93 6.78 14.23 -0.41
C PHE A 93 8.02 13.87 -1.22
N ALA A 94 7.92 12.91 -2.13
CA ALA A 94 9.04 12.49 -2.96
C ALA A 94 9.62 13.68 -3.75
N ALA A 95 8.76 14.47 -4.38
CA ALA A 95 9.20 15.65 -5.11
C ALA A 95 9.94 16.64 -4.20
N SER A 96 9.45 16.86 -2.97
CA SER A 96 10.09 17.76 -2.00
C SER A 96 11.47 17.29 -1.55
N GLN A 97 11.74 16.00 -1.64
CA GLN A 97 13.00 15.38 -1.20
C GLN A 97 13.92 15.01 -2.37
N GLY A 98 13.57 15.39 -3.60
CA GLY A 98 14.35 15.03 -4.78
C GLY A 98 14.30 13.54 -5.11
N LEU A 99 13.26 12.84 -4.65
CA LEU A 99 13.06 11.43 -4.93
C LEU A 99 12.08 11.24 -6.09
N ALA A 100 12.18 10.08 -6.74
CA ALA A 100 11.22 9.65 -7.75
C ALA A 100 10.18 8.72 -7.12
N ALA A 101 8.94 8.81 -7.59
CA ALA A 101 7.88 7.92 -7.16
C ALA A 101 7.03 7.50 -8.36
N TRP A 102 6.49 6.29 -8.30
CA TRP A 102 5.63 5.74 -9.35
C TRP A 102 4.55 4.87 -8.74
N PHE A 103 3.30 5.27 -8.93
CA PHE A 103 2.12 4.49 -8.55
C PHE A 103 1.83 3.48 -9.65
N HIS A 104 1.65 2.21 -9.29
CA HIS A 104 1.52 1.13 -10.28
C HIS A 104 0.68 -0.03 -9.77
N ASN A 105 0.31 -0.89 -10.68
CA ASN A 105 -0.35 -2.15 -10.35
C ASN A 105 0.66 -3.15 -9.76
N CYS A 106 0.16 -4.23 -9.18
CA CYS A 106 0.97 -5.25 -8.55
C CYS A 106 0.26 -6.60 -8.61
N ASP A 107 0.97 -7.67 -8.23
CA ASP A 107 0.39 -9.01 -8.09
C ASP A 107 -0.43 -9.09 -6.81
N LYS A 108 -1.71 -8.77 -6.92
CA LYS A 108 -2.61 -8.68 -5.77
C LYS A 108 -2.80 -10.02 -5.05
N PRO A 109 -3.08 -11.15 -5.75
CA PRO A 109 -3.24 -12.44 -5.07
C PRO A 109 -1.93 -12.91 -4.41
N GLY A 110 -0.81 -12.75 -5.08
CA GLY A 110 0.49 -13.15 -4.56
C GLY A 110 0.87 -12.39 -3.30
N LEU A 111 0.69 -11.07 -3.31
CA LEU A 111 0.97 -10.24 -2.14
C LEU A 111 0.01 -10.52 -0.98
N ALA A 112 -1.27 -10.76 -1.26
CA ALA A 112 -2.23 -11.12 -0.22
C ALA A 112 -1.79 -12.40 0.51
N LYS A 113 -1.26 -13.37 -0.23
CA LYS A 113 -0.73 -14.61 0.33
C LYS A 113 0.57 -14.34 1.11
N ASP A 114 1.51 -13.62 0.53
CA ASP A 114 2.81 -13.34 1.15
C ASP A 114 2.65 -12.54 2.46
N LEU A 115 1.69 -11.62 2.52
CA LEU A 115 1.40 -10.81 3.70
C LEU A 115 0.42 -11.50 4.68
N ASN A 116 -0.06 -12.69 4.34
CA ASN A 116 -1.02 -13.44 5.15
C ASN A 116 -2.27 -12.60 5.50
N LEU A 117 -2.83 -11.95 4.48
CA LEU A 117 -4.00 -11.09 4.66
C LEU A 117 -5.27 -11.91 4.92
N ARG A 118 -6.19 -11.32 5.70
CA ARG A 118 -7.53 -11.88 5.88
C ARG A 118 -8.38 -11.66 4.62
N PRO A 119 -9.48 -12.42 4.41
CA PRO A 119 -10.35 -12.22 3.24
C PRO A 119 -10.93 -10.80 3.12
N GLU A 120 -11.13 -10.10 4.24
CA GLU A 120 -11.63 -8.72 4.27
C GLU A 120 -10.57 -7.69 3.88
N GLN A 121 -9.32 -8.09 3.82
CA GLN A 121 -8.21 -7.25 3.40
C GLN A 121 -7.90 -7.51 1.93
N ARG A 122 -7.77 -6.44 1.15
CA ARG A 122 -7.49 -6.55 -0.29
C ARG A 122 -6.36 -5.64 -0.69
N VAL A 123 -5.41 -6.20 -1.41
CA VAL A 123 -4.34 -5.42 -2.05
C VAL A 123 -4.94 -4.62 -3.20
N LEU A 124 -4.70 -3.32 -3.21
CA LEU A 124 -5.24 -2.42 -4.23
C LEU A 124 -4.21 -2.05 -5.29
N PHE A 125 -3.15 -1.40 -4.85
CA PHE A 125 -2.06 -0.90 -5.69
C PHE A 125 -0.77 -0.85 -4.90
N ALA A 126 0.32 -0.55 -5.59
CA ALA A 126 1.61 -0.31 -4.98
C ALA A 126 2.19 1.01 -5.48
N GLN A 127 3.20 1.50 -4.78
CA GLN A 127 3.93 2.70 -5.18
C GLN A 127 5.42 2.49 -4.90
N THR A 128 6.22 2.68 -5.90
CA THR A 128 7.67 2.56 -5.80
C THR A 128 8.25 3.95 -5.52
N VAL A 129 9.16 4.02 -4.55
CA VAL A 129 9.88 5.25 -4.23
C VAL A 129 11.36 4.96 -4.25
N GLY A 130 12.12 5.83 -4.90
CA GLY A 130 13.55 5.65 -5.04
C GLY A 130 14.26 6.90 -5.52
N TYR A 131 15.49 6.72 -5.91
CA TYR A 131 16.30 7.81 -6.44
C TYR A 131 16.05 7.95 -7.93
N PRO A 132 16.00 9.21 -8.45
CA PRO A 132 15.90 9.42 -9.89
C PRO A 132 17.15 8.86 -10.61
N ALA A 133 16.92 8.46 -11.85
CA ALA A 133 18.00 7.96 -12.71
C ALA A 133 19.03 9.06 -13.03
#